data_68aba6757ceb8d96337701e44d5c5813
#
_entry.id   68aba6757ceb8d96337701e44d5c5813
#
_cell.length_a   1.000
_cell.length_b   1.000
_cell.length_c   1.000
_cell.angle_alpha   90.00
_cell.angle_beta   90.00
_cell.angle_gamma   90.00
#
_symmetry.space_group_name_H-M   'P 1'
#
loop_
_entity.id
_entity.type
_entity.pdbx_description
1 polymer ?
#
loop_
_entity_poly.entity_id
_entity_poly.type
_entity_poly.pdbx_seq_one_letter_code
_entity_poly.pdbx_strand_id
1 'polypeptide(L)'
;MAIISASLIPTAILALSSLAMAAPQRRDNSTAPGLSLTARLQLADTAVQRYSLLPNDEDFVYDFNTTKFPFSNRESFPALEGTGGGMAVGELPPCGMTFVHLHPRAAELFVVTSGRVLTEMVPETTVLDASGKQRVIRTDLGVNQMTVFPMGSFHTQVNPECEPARAVAAFTSDDNGVSVIASQTFALSDGVIERTFGGSIAGEDIDRVRDAIPTRVAIRVDECLAKCGLQKRAV
;
A
#
# COMPACT_ATOMS: atom_id res chain seq x y z
N MET A 1 -29.02 -71.26 -51.02
CA MET A 1 -27.98 -70.37 -51.59
C MET A 1 -28.07 -69.02 -50.79
N ALA A 2 -27.20 -68.82 -49.88
CA ALA A 2 -27.11 -67.60 -49.12
C ALA A 2 -25.79 -66.93 -49.41
N ILE A 3 -25.85 -65.73 -49.99
CA ILE A 3 -24.69 -64.96 -50.37
C ILE A 3 -24.30 -64.13 -49.12
N ILE A 4 -23.11 -64.32 -48.55
CA ILE A 4 -22.54 -63.58 -47.49
C ILE A 4 -21.81 -62.38 -48.07
N SER A 5 -22.32 -61.19 -47.82
CA SER A 5 -21.70 -59.93 -48.18
C SER A 5 -20.67 -59.56 -47.12
N ALA A 6 -19.40 -59.44 -47.47
CA ALA A 6 -18.30 -59.01 -46.65
C ALA A 6 -18.27 -57.48 -46.58
N SER A 7 -18.48 -56.94 -45.42
CA SER A 7 -18.34 -55.49 -45.14
C SER A 7 -16.90 -55.15 -44.83
N LEU A 8 -16.30 -54.27 -45.64
CA LEU A 8 -14.96 -53.71 -45.44
C LEU A 8 -15.06 -52.55 -44.44
N ILE A 9 -14.42 -52.71 -43.29
CA ILE A 9 -14.27 -51.66 -42.28
C ILE A 9 -13.01 -50.85 -42.63
N PRO A 10 -13.09 -49.54 -42.86
CA PRO A 10 -11.91 -48.73 -43.05
C PRO A 10 -11.17 -48.51 -41.74
N THR A 11 -9.92 -48.93 -41.67
CA THR A 11 -9.00 -48.68 -40.54
C THR A 11 -8.62 -47.20 -40.53
N ALA A 12 -9.18 -46.42 -39.64
CA ALA A 12 -8.74 -45.04 -39.42
C ALA A 12 -7.41 -45.05 -38.66
N ILE A 13 -6.34 -44.64 -39.36
CA ILE A 13 -5.03 -44.39 -38.71
C ILE A 13 -5.12 -43.11 -37.96
N LEU A 14 -5.19 -43.17 -36.60
CA LEU A 14 -5.00 -42.00 -35.72
C LEU A 14 -3.53 -41.59 -35.77
N ALA A 15 -3.24 -40.52 -36.48
CA ALA A 15 -1.96 -39.83 -36.35
C ALA A 15 -1.92 -39.11 -34.98
N LEU A 16 -1.20 -39.69 -34.02
CA LEU A 16 -0.82 -38.96 -32.77
C LEU A 16 0.20 -37.90 -33.18
N SER A 17 -0.28 -36.66 -33.33
CA SER A 17 0.59 -35.50 -33.32
C SER A 17 1.16 -35.33 -31.92
N SER A 18 2.42 -35.68 -31.70
CA SER A 18 3.18 -35.36 -30.51
C SER A 18 3.27 -33.83 -30.41
N LEU A 19 2.42 -33.22 -29.59
CA LEU A 19 2.62 -31.85 -29.09
C LEU A 19 3.91 -31.88 -28.26
N ALA A 20 5.02 -31.53 -28.88
CA ALA A 20 6.24 -31.21 -28.15
C ALA A 20 5.92 -29.99 -27.28
N MET A 21 5.64 -30.23 -26.03
CA MET A 21 5.60 -29.17 -25.01
C MET A 21 7.02 -28.61 -25.00
N ALA A 22 7.20 -27.43 -25.61
CA ALA A 22 8.45 -26.68 -25.46
C ALA A 22 8.65 -26.42 -23.98
N ALA A 23 9.68 -27.02 -23.40
CA ALA A 23 10.07 -26.65 -22.04
C ALA A 23 10.34 -25.16 -22.03
N PRO A 24 9.88 -24.43 -20.97
CA PRO A 24 10.14 -23.00 -20.88
C PRO A 24 11.66 -22.80 -20.95
N GLN A 25 12.10 -22.11 -22.01
CA GLN A 25 13.52 -21.75 -22.11
C GLN A 25 13.84 -20.81 -20.97
N ARG A 26 14.86 -21.15 -20.17
CA ARG A 26 15.44 -20.25 -19.19
C ARG A 26 15.85 -18.95 -19.90
N ARG A 27 15.12 -17.88 -19.63
CA ARG A 27 15.58 -16.54 -19.99
C ARG A 27 16.58 -16.12 -18.92
N ASP A 28 17.84 -16.05 -19.29
CA ASP A 28 18.84 -15.37 -18.46
C ASP A 28 18.59 -13.85 -18.58
N ASN A 29 17.68 -13.33 -17.75
CA ASN A 29 17.33 -11.92 -17.72
C ASN A 29 18.25 -11.12 -16.76
N SER A 30 19.21 -11.79 -16.12
CA SER A 30 20.09 -11.15 -15.11
C SER A 30 20.99 -10.07 -15.70
N THR A 31 21.19 -10.07 -17.03
CA THR A 31 22.09 -9.14 -17.76
C THR A 31 21.37 -8.31 -18.81
N ALA A 32 20.03 -8.32 -18.87
CA ALA A 32 19.31 -7.54 -19.89
C ALA A 32 19.60 -6.03 -19.74
N PRO A 33 20.15 -5.35 -20.77
CA PRO A 33 20.44 -3.92 -20.70
C PRO A 33 19.17 -3.12 -20.46
N GLY A 34 19.19 -2.20 -19.51
CA GLY A 34 18.09 -1.26 -19.24
C GLY A 34 17.06 -1.71 -18.18
N LEU A 35 17.18 -2.90 -17.58
CA LEU A 35 16.35 -3.29 -16.43
C LEU A 35 16.87 -2.68 -15.13
N SER A 36 15.95 -2.19 -14.29
CA SER A 36 16.27 -1.77 -12.93
C SER A 36 16.78 -2.97 -12.09
N LEU A 37 17.48 -2.70 -11.00
CA LEU A 37 17.92 -3.76 -10.08
C LEU A 37 16.72 -4.56 -9.55
N THR A 38 15.66 -3.87 -9.14
CA THR A 38 14.41 -4.51 -8.69
C THR A 38 13.82 -5.44 -9.74
N ALA A 39 13.74 -5.01 -11.02
CA ALA A 39 13.25 -5.85 -12.09
C ALA A 39 14.15 -7.10 -12.30
N ARG A 40 15.46 -6.95 -12.18
CA ARG A 40 16.41 -8.08 -12.26
C ARG A 40 16.22 -9.06 -11.10
N LEU A 41 15.99 -8.56 -9.88
CA LEU A 41 15.71 -9.37 -8.71
C LEU A 41 14.40 -10.15 -8.85
N GLN A 42 13.34 -9.52 -9.42
CA GLN A 42 12.07 -10.18 -9.72
C GLN A 42 12.19 -11.30 -10.75
N LEU A 43 13.10 -11.15 -11.71
CA LEU A 43 13.32 -12.11 -12.78
C LEU A 43 14.32 -13.21 -12.41
N ALA A 44 14.99 -13.12 -11.27
CA ALA A 44 15.92 -14.12 -10.80
C ALA A 44 15.18 -15.43 -10.41
N ASP A 45 15.60 -16.55 -10.99
CA ASP A 45 14.97 -17.86 -10.78
C ASP A 45 15.08 -18.37 -9.32
N THR A 46 16.12 -17.94 -8.61
CA THR A 46 16.42 -18.45 -7.26
C THR A 46 16.89 -17.34 -6.30
N ALA A 47 16.77 -17.60 -5.00
CA ALA A 47 17.35 -16.72 -3.98
C ALA A 47 18.88 -16.56 -4.15
N VAL A 48 19.59 -17.61 -4.54
CA VAL A 48 21.03 -17.56 -4.79
C VAL A 48 21.38 -16.54 -5.87
N GLN A 49 20.59 -16.51 -6.96
CA GLN A 49 20.78 -15.52 -8.02
C GLN A 49 20.45 -14.10 -7.53
N ARG A 50 19.41 -13.93 -6.68
CA ARG A 50 19.11 -12.63 -6.06
C ARG A 50 20.28 -12.12 -5.23
N TYR A 51 20.87 -12.96 -4.37
CA TYR A 51 22.05 -12.58 -3.60
C TYR A 51 23.26 -12.20 -4.48
N SER A 52 23.42 -12.85 -5.63
CA SER A 52 24.48 -12.47 -6.58
C SER A 52 24.27 -11.09 -7.23
N LEU A 53 23.01 -10.58 -7.21
CA LEU A 53 22.68 -9.23 -7.69
C LEU A 53 22.83 -8.16 -6.60
N LEU A 54 23.06 -8.56 -5.34
CA LEU A 54 23.26 -7.72 -4.16
C LEU A 54 24.61 -8.11 -3.50
N PRO A 55 25.75 -7.78 -4.15
CA PRO A 55 27.03 -8.32 -3.75
C PRO A 55 27.66 -7.63 -2.53
N ASN A 56 27.17 -6.47 -2.10
CA ASN A 56 27.74 -5.69 -1.01
C ASN A 56 26.88 -5.77 0.25
N ASP A 57 27.48 -5.71 1.42
CA ASP A 57 26.75 -5.71 2.69
C ASP A 57 25.84 -4.47 2.80
N GLU A 58 26.26 -3.35 2.23
CA GLU A 58 25.51 -2.10 2.18
C GLU A 58 24.20 -2.22 1.38
N ASP A 59 24.12 -3.17 0.43
CA ASP A 59 22.87 -3.45 -0.31
C ASP A 59 21.73 -3.92 0.63
N PHE A 60 22.06 -4.35 1.86
CA PHE A 60 21.11 -4.78 2.89
C PHE A 60 20.86 -3.73 3.98
N VAL A 61 21.33 -2.50 3.79
CA VAL A 61 21.12 -1.38 4.72
C VAL A 61 20.22 -0.32 4.09
N TYR A 62 19.16 0.08 4.79
CA TYR A 62 18.31 1.21 4.43
C TYR A 62 18.34 2.27 5.51
N ASP A 63 18.86 3.45 5.19
CA ASP A 63 18.97 4.56 6.14
C ASP A 63 17.79 5.52 6.01
N PHE A 64 16.85 5.43 6.93
CA PHE A 64 15.69 6.32 7.01
C PHE A 64 16.05 7.79 7.30
N ASN A 65 17.26 8.09 7.79
CA ASN A 65 17.67 9.47 8.06
C ASN A 65 18.06 10.23 6.79
N THR A 66 18.49 9.53 5.75
CA THR A 66 18.98 10.13 4.49
C THR A 66 17.94 10.14 3.39
N THR A 67 16.82 9.47 3.57
CA THR A 67 15.78 9.35 2.55
C THR A 67 14.79 10.51 2.63
N LYS A 68 14.32 10.99 1.47
CA LYS A 68 13.25 11.99 1.40
C LYS A 68 11.89 11.46 1.84
N PHE A 69 11.73 10.16 1.81
CA PHE A 69 10.48 9.47 2.19
C PHE A 69 10.77 8.53 3.34
N PRO A 70 9.93 8.53 4.37
CA PRO A 70 10.09 7.64 5.52
C PRO A 70 9.71 6.18 5.23
N PHE A 71 9.60 5.78 3.97
CA PHE A 71 9.14 4.46 3.55
C PHE A 71 10.26 3.70 2.84
N SER A 72 10.45 2.44 3.22
CA SER A 72 11.18 1.46 2.42
C SER A 72 10.20 0.56 1.67
N ASN A 73 10.43 0.40 0.38
CA ASN A 73 9.75 -0.56 -0.49
C ASN A 73 10.78 -1.16 -1.46
N ARG A 74 10.39 -2.14 -2.27
CA ARG A 74 11.31 -2.80 -3.20
C ARG A 74 11.92 -1.88 -4.27
N GLU A 75 11.32 -0.72 -4.53
CA GLU A 75 11.88 0.28 -5.45
C GLU A 75 13.02 1.06 -4.78
N SER A 76 12.78 1.55 -3.56
CA SER A 76 13.75 2.34 -2.79
C SER A 76 14.80 1.49 -2.07
N PHE A 77 14.49 0.24 -1.78
CA PHE A 77 15.35 -0.75 -1.11
C PHE A 77 15.20 -2.13 -1.77
N PRO A 78 15.92 -2.39 -2.87
CA PRO A 78 15.77 -3.60 -3.68
C PRO A 78 15.95 -4.91 -2.90
N ALA A 79 16.70 -4.94 -1.81
CA ALA A 79 16.85 -6.12 -0.95
C ALA A 79 15.51 -6.60 -0.34
N LEU A 80 14.45 -5.79 -0.35
CA LEU A 80 13.11 -6.19 0.07
C LEU A 80 12.39 -7.07 -0.97
N GLU A 81 12.86 -7.12 -2.22
CA GLU A 81 12.18 -7.90 -3.26
C GLU A 81 11.99 -9.35 -2.85
N GLY A 82 10.74 -9.80 -2.83
CA GLY A 82 10.34 -11.16 -2.45
C GLY A 82 10.34 -11.44 -0.95
N THR A 83 10.58 -10.45 -0.08
CA THR A 83 10.46 -10.61 1.37
C THR A 83 9.01 -10.52 1.85
N GLY A 84 8.12 -9.92 1.06
CA GLY A 84 6.74 -9.65 1.45
C GLY A 84 6.61 -8.60 2.54
N GLY A 85 7.64 -7.78 2.76
CA GLY A 85 7.66 -6.76 3.81
C GLY A 85 8.18 -5.42 3.35
N GLY A 86 7.74 -4.35 4.01
CA GLY A 86 8.24 -2.99 3.91
C GLY A 86 8.15 -2.31 5.26
N MET A 87 8.75 -1.15 5.39
CA MET A 87 8.75 -0.42 6.66
C MET A 87 8.68 1.09 6.45
N ALA A 88 8.07 1.79 7.39
CA ALA A 88 8.18 3.22 7.55
C ALA A 88 8.68 3.57 8.95
N VAL A 89 9.51 4.61 9.03
CA VAL A 89 9.92 5.22 10.31
C VAL A 89 9.57 6.69 10.20
N GLY A 90 8.75 7.18 11.11
CA GLY A 90 8.21 8.53 11.02
C GLY A 90 8.12 9.25 12.36
N GLU A 91 8.06 10.56 12.25
CA GLU A 91 7.78 11.46 13.34
C GLU A 91 6.52 12.27 13.03
N LEU A 92 5.54 12.21 13.92
CA LEU A 92 4.40 13.11 13.92
C LEU A 92 4.79 14.35 14.73
N PRO A 93 4.86 15.53 14.12
CA PRO A 93 5.17 16.76 14.85
C PRO A 93 4.10 17.05 15.92
N PRO A 94 4.36 17.98 16.84
CA PRO A 94 3.34 18.42 17.78
C PRO A 94 2.02 18.74 17.09
N CYS A 95 0.91 18.19 17.60
CA CYS A 95 -0.43 18.33 17.01
C CYS A 95 -0.55 17.88 15.55
N GLY A 96 0.40 17.07 15.06
CA GLY A 96 0.40 16.55 13.70
C GLY A 96 -0.52 15.36 13.53
N MET A 97 -1.10 15.22 12.33
CA MET A 97 -1.85 14.03 11.95
C MET A 97 -1.51 13.63 10.51
N THR A 98 -1.62 12.35 10.22
CA THR A 98 -1.62 11.87 8.82
C THR A 98 -2.97 12.12 8.19
N PHE A 99 -3.03 12.32 6.87
CA PHE A 99 -4.30 12.27 6.16
C PHE A 99 -4.99 10.93 6.36
N VAL A 100 -6.33 10.93 6.21
CA VAL A 100 -7.04 9.67 6.06
C VAL A 100 -6.55 8.99 4.78
N HIS A 101 -5.97 7.82 4.95
CA HIS A 101 -5.36 7.04 3.88
C HIS A 101 -5.60 5.54 4.09
N LEU A 102 -5.21 4.76 3.11
CA LEU A 102 -5.17 3.30 3.19
C LEU A 102 -3.96 2.76 2.42
N HIS A 103 -3.60 1.53 2.72
CA HIS A 103 -2.62 0.77 1.94
C HIS A 103 -3.35 -0.27 1.08
N PRO A 104 -3.33 -0.12 -0.27
CA PRO A 104 -4.12 -0.98 -1.15
C PRO A 104 -3.55 -2.41 -1.29
N ARG A 105 -2.29 -2.63 -0.90
CA ARG A 105 -1.59 -3.91 -1.08
C ARG A 105 -0.89 -4.44 0.17
N ALA A 106 -1.15 -3.83 1.34
CA ALA A 106 -0.56 -4.27 2.60
C ALA A 106 -1.50 -4.02 3.78
N ALA A 107 -1.39 -4.85 4.82
CA ALA A 107 -1.75 -4.44 6.17
C ALA A 107 -0.57 -3.66 6.77
N GLU A 108 -0.88 -2.74 7.69
CA GLU A 108 0.10 -1.97 8.45
C GLU A 108 0.06 -2.38 9.92
N LEU A 109 1.23 -2.70 10.47
CA LEU A 109 1.44 -2.89 11.90
C LEU A 109 2.15 -1.64 12.43
N PHE A 110 1.44 -0.84 13.22
CA PHE A 110 1.90 0.46 13.66
C PHE A 110 2.24 0.44 15.15
N VAL A 111 3.49 0.73 15.51
CA VAL A 111 3.98 0.77 16.90
C VAL A 111 4.53 2.14 17.23
N VAL A 112 4.12 2.69 18.39
CA VAL A 112 4.63 3.95 18.92
C VAL A 112 5.95 3.68 19.66
N THR A 113 7.01 4.38 19.28
CA THR A 113 8.35 4.27 19.90
C THR A 113 8.68 5.44 20.81
N SER A 114 8.00 6.59 20.67
CA SER A 114 8.12 7.75 21.53
C SER A 114 6.86 8.59 21.50
N GLY A 115 6.45 9.14 22.63
CA GLY A 115 5.26 9.99 22.73
C GLY A 115 3.96 9.19 22.82
N ARG A 116 2.89 9.74 22.29
CA ARG A 116 1.53 9.18 22.27
C ARG A 116 0.87 9.43 20.93
N VAL A 117 0.11 8.46 20.44
CA VAL A 117 -0.60 8.57 19.16
C VAL A 117 -2.02 8.05 19.31
N LEU A 118 -2.99 8.86 18.93
CA LEU A 118 -4.37 8.45 18.74
C LEU A 118 -4.53 7.93 17.31
N THR A 119 -5.33 6.88 17.13
CA THR A 119 -5.65 6.41 15.78
C THR A 119 -7.15 6.24 15.60
N GLU A 120 -7.62 6.47 14.41
CA GLU A 120 -8.95 6.10 13.98
C GLU A 120 -8.85 5.22 12.72
N MET A 121 -9.65 4.15 12.69
CA MET A 121 -9.73 3.24 11.56
C MET A 121 -11.19 2.90 11.26
N VAL A 122 -11.56 2.96 10.00
CA VAL A 122 -12.81 2.41 9.46
C VAL A 122 -12.44 1.17 8.64
N PRO A 123 -12.87 -0.05 9.07
CA PRO A 123 -12.52 -1.27 8.34
C PRO A 123 -13.15 -1.27 6.94
N GLU A 124 -14.28 -1.92 6.77
CA GLU A 124 -15.03 -1.97 5.52
C GLU A 124 -16.52 -1.70 5.77
N THR A 125 -17.26 -1.43 4.70
CA THR A 125 -18.61 -0.85 4.75
C THR A 125 -19.62 -1.64 5.60
N THR A 126 -19.50 -2.95 5.73
CA THR A 126 -20.47 -3.78 6.46
C THR A 126 -20.06 -4.12 7.89
N VAL A 127 -18.91 -3.62 8.35
CA VAL A 127 -18.48 -3.81 9.75
C VAL A 127 -19.20 -2.79 10.62
N LEU A 128 -20.21 -3.26 11.38
CA LEU A 128 -21.08 -2.41 12.17
C LEU A 128 -20.74 -2.52 13.67
N ASP A 129 -21.06 -1.47 14.40
CA ASP A 129 -21.05 -1.48 15.88
C ASP A 129 -22.34 -2.08 16.44
N ALA A 130 -22.44 -2.15 17.77
CA ALA A 130 -23.62 -2.68 18.46
C ALA A 130 -24.90 -1.89 18.21
N SER A 131 -24.81 -0.65 17.70
CA SER A 131 -25.98 0.18 17.33
C SER A 131 -26.38 0.04 15.86
N GLY A 132 -25.69 -0.80 15.10
CA GLY A 132 -25.92 -0.99 13.66
C GLY A 132 -25.33 0.10 12.78
N LYS A 133 -24.46 0.96 13.31
CA LYS A 133 -23.74 1.99 12.56
C LYS A 133 -22.35 1.51 12.12
N GLN A 134 -21.80 2.13 11.08
CA GLN A 134 -20.43 1.87 10.64
C GLN A 134 -19.49 1.94 11.85
N ARG A 135 -18.76 0.86 12.09
CA ARG A 135 -17.79 0.81 13.18
C ARG A 135 -16.57 1.67 12.88
N VAL A 136 -16.19 2.51 13.85
CA VAL A 136 -14.91 3.20 13.88
C VAL A 136 -14.12 2.64 15.05
N ILE A 137 -12.94 2.10 14.77
CA ILE A 137 -12.01 1.57 15.78
C ILE A 137 -11.08 2.71 16.16
N ARG A 138 -11.08 3.07 17.44
CA ARG A 138 -10.24 4.12 18.00
C ARG A 138 -9.26 3.53 18.99
N THR A 139 -7.99 3.87 18.85
CA THR A 139 -6.96 3.45 19.80
C THR A 139 -6.17 4.65 20.31
N ASP A 140 -5.70 4.53 21.53
CA ASP A 140 -4.86 5.50 22.23
C ASP A 140 -3.59 4.77 22.62
N LEU A 141 -2.49 5.05 21.91
CA LEU A 141 -1.27 4.29 21.98
C LEU A 141 -0.16 5.08 22.66
N GLY A 142 0.34 4.54 23.76
CA GLY A 142 1.59 4.95 24.36
C GLY A 142 2.79 4.20 23.81
N VAL A 143 3.97 4.47 24.36
CA VAL A 143 5.24 3.82 23.94
C VAL A 143 5.16 2.30 24.07
N ASN A 144 5.66 1.59 23.04
CA ASN A 144 5.66 0.13 22.91
C ASN A 144 4.25 -0.49 22.79
N GLN A 145 3.24 0.31 22.47
CA GLN A 145 1.93 -0.18 22.09
C GLN A 145 1.75 -0.18 20.58
N MET A 146 1.03 -1.18 20.08
CA MET A 146 0.82 -1.42 18.66
C MET A 146 -0.67 -1.53 18.34
N THR A 147 -1.03 -1.03 17.15
CA THR A 147 -2.30 -1.36 16.49
C THR A 147 -2.04 -1.96 15.11
N VAL A 148 -3.09 -2.48 14.48
CA VAL A 148 -3.06 -2.99 13.11
C VAL A 148 -4.12 -2.30 12.27
N PHE A 149 -3.72 -1.93 11.04
CA PHE A 149 -4.63 -1.47 10.01
C PHE A 149 -4.69 -2.55 8.91
N PRO A 150 -5.78 -3.30 8.81
CA PRO A 150 -5.95 -4.27 7.73
C PRO A 150 -5.86 -3.62 6.35
N MET A 151 -5.41 -4.39 5.37
CA MET A 151 -5.32 -3.93 3.98
C MET A 151 -6.65 -3.31 3.53
N GLY A 152 -6.59 -2.10 2.95
CA GLY A 152 -7.77 -1.39 2.46
C GLY A 152 -8.59 -0.65 3.52
N SER A 153 -8.28 -0.78 4.81
CA SER A 153 -8.97 -0.01 5.86
C SER A 153 -8.54 1.46 5.84
N PHE A 154 -9.51 2.37 5.95
CA PHE A 154 -9.23 3.81 6.09
C PHE A 154 -8.71 4.10 7.48
N HIS A 155 -7.62 4.82 7.58
CA HIS A 155 -7.06 5.14 8.89
C HIS A 155 -6.30 6.46 8.91
N THR A 156 -6.06 6.95 10.12
CA THR A 156 -5.25 8.13 10.42
C THR A 156 -4.56 7.96 11.76
N GLN A 157 -3.43 8.63 11.92
CA GLN A 157 -2.67 8.71 13.17
C GLN A 157 -2.58 10.18 13.57
N VAL A 158 -2.81 10.48 14.85
CA VAL A 158 -2.84 11.84 15.39
C VAL A 158 -1.92 11.92 16.60
N ASN A 159 -1.00 12.86 16.60
CA ASN A 159 -0.25 13.23 17.80
C ASN A 159 -1.07 14.28 18.59
N PRO A 160 -1.65 13.94 19.76
CA PRO A 160 -2.46 14.86 20.55
C PRO A 160 -1.62 15.75 21.48
N GLU A 161 -0.28 15.61 21.45
CA GLU A 161 0.61 16.24 22.42
C GLU A 161 1.42 17.39 21.80
N CYS A 162 2.03 18.19 22.70
CA CYS A 162 2.83 19.36 22.33
C CYS A 162 4.27 19.01 21.95
N GLU A 163 4.68 17.76 22.15
CA GLU A 163 5.97 17.21 21.78
C GLU A 163 5.84 16.25 20.58
N PRO A 164 6.91 16.04 19.80
CA PRO A 164 6.88 15.08 18.70
C PRO A 164 6.61 13.65 19.21
N ALA A 165 5.84 12.89 18.45
CA ALA A 165 5.67 11.44 18.64
C ALA A 165 6.39 10.69 17.52
N ARG A 166 7.01 9.55 17.83
CA ARG A 166 7.69 8.69 16.86
C ARG A 166 7.05 7.33 16.79
N ALA A 167 7.00 6.79 15.59
CA ALA A 167 6.42 5.48 15.33
C ALA A 167 7.18 4.75 14.22
N VAL A 168 7.02 3.44 14.23
CA VAL A 168 7.45 2.54 13.17
C VAL A 168 6.21 1.81 12.66
N ALA A 169 6.06 1.77 11.34
CA ALA A 169 5.06 0.97 10.65
C ALA A 169 5.74 -0.14 9.85
N ALA A 170 5.29 -1.37 10.04
CA ALA A 170 5.69 -2.49 9.20
C ALA A 170 4.54 -2.89 8.28
N PHE A 171 4.85 -3.13 7.02
CA PHE A 171 3.87 -3.48 5.98
C PHE A 171 4.02 -4.93 5.55
N THR A 172 2.91 -5.61 5.30
CA THR A 172 2.88 -7.01 4.84
C THR A 172 3.10 -7.13 3.32
N SER A 173 3.77 -6.16 2.72
CA SER A 173 4.12 -6.14 1.30
C SER A 173 5.37 -5.29 1.10
N ASP A 174 6.23 -5.72 0.20
CA ASP A 174 7.36 -4.94 -0.31
C ASP A 174 6.95 -3.86 -1.34
N ASP A 175 5.66 -3.83 -1.68
CA ASP A 175 4.99 -2.79 -2.48
C ASP A 175 3.65 -2.41 -1.83
N ASN A 176 3.70 -1.73 -0.69
CA ASN A 176 2.52 -1.41 0.13
C ASN A 176 1.53 -0.44 -0.54
N GLY A 177 2.02 0.54 -1.28
CA GLY A 177 1.21 1.62 -1.83
C GLY A 177 0.59 2.52 -0.74
N VAL A 178 0.12 3.68 -1.16
CA VAL A 178 -0.66 4.62 -0.33
C VAL A 178 -1.76 5.23 -1.17
N SER A 179 -2.98 5.27 -0.65
CA SER A 179 -4.13 5.95 -1.24
C SER A 179 -4.66 7.00 -0.26
N VAL A 180 -4.52 8.27 -0.61
CA VAL A 180 -5.04 9.39 0.18
C VAL A 180 -6.48 9.65 -0.24
N ILE A 181 -7.43 9.44 0.66
CA ILE A 181 -8.86 9.37 0.33
C ILE A 181 -9.39 10.69 -0.22
N ALA A 182 -9.10 11.81 0.44
CA ALA A 182 -9.63 13.11 0.03
C ALA A 182 -9.16 13.50 -1.37
N SER A 183 -7.86 13.50 -1.64
CA SER A 183 -7.31 13.90 -2.93
C SER A 183 -7.77 12.98 -4.07
N GLN A 184 -7.86 11.68 -3.83
CA GLN A 184 -8.32 10.73 -4.84
C GLN A 184 -9.82 10.86 -5.12
N THR A 185 -10.64 11.09 -4.08
CA THR A 185 -12.09 11.35 -4.27
C THR A 185 -12.32 12.60 -5.10
N PHE A 186 -11.64 13.68 -4.77
CA PHE A 186 -11.80 14.95 -5.45
C PHE A 186 -11.03 15.07 -6.78
N ALA A 187 -10.27 14.04 -7.19
CA ALA A 187 -9.72 13.91 -8.53
C ALA A 187 -10.75 13.40 -9.56
N LEU A 188 -11.91 12.89 -9.11
CA LEU A 188 -12.98 12.44 -9.98
C LEU A 188 -13.70 13.65 -10.63
N SER A 189 -14.53 13.38 -11.64
CA SER A 189 -15.32 14.43 -12.30
C SER A 189 -16.39 15.00 -11.36
N ASP A 190 -16.72 16.27 -11.54
CA ASP A 190 -17.66 17.02 -10.69
C ASP A 190 -19.03 16.32 -10.57
N GLY A 191 -19.55 15.82 -11.68
CA GLY A 191 -20.84 15.10 -11.66
C GLY A 191 -20.80 13.79 -10.85
N VAL A 192 -19.65 13.14 -10.73
CA VAL A 192 -19.47 11.96 -9.86
C VAL A 192 -19.40 12.39 -8.40
N ILE A 193 -18.65 13.44 -8.11
CA ILE A 193 -18.50 14.01 -6.76
C ILE A 193 -19.87 14.48 -6.26
N GLU A 194 -20.57 15.32 -7.02
CA GLU A 194 -21.90 15.85 -6.67
C GLU A 194 -22.89 14.73 -6.31
N ARG A 195 -22.97 13.70 -7.13
CA ARG A 195 -23.86 12.54 -6.87
C ARG A 195 -23.42 11.71 -5.69
N THR A 196 -22.11 11.52 -5.50
CA THR A 196 -21.54 10.77 -4.37
C THR A 196 -21.90 11.43 -3.03
N PHE A 197 -21.94 12.76 -3.00
CA PHE A 197 -22.30 13.55 -1.82
C PHE A 197 -23.77 13.97 -1.79
N GLY A 198 -24.64 13.31 -2.59
CA GLY A 198 -26.09 13.53 -2.56
C GLY A 198 -26.52 14.93 -3.00
N GLY A 199 -25.73 15.60 -3.85
CA GLY A 199 -25.98 16.98 -4.28
C GLY A 199 -25.70 18.05 -3.22
N SER A 200 -25.08 17.67 -2.09
CA SER A 200 -24.76 18.63 -1.00
C SER A 200 -23.60 19.57 -1.33
N ILE A 201 -22.77 19.20 -2.31
CA ILE A 201 -21.70 20.03 -2.86
C ILE A 201 -21.78 19.97 -4.40
N ALA A 202 -21.63 21.12 -5.06
CA ALA A 202 -21.70 21.23 -6.52
C ALA A 202 -20.94 22.47 -7.02
N GLY A 203 -20.50 22.45 -8.29
CA GLY A 203 -19.89 23.59 -8.95
C GLY A 203 -18.69 24.14 -8.20
N GLU A 204 -18.67 25.45 -7.93
CA GLU A 204 -17.56 26.15 -7.26
C GLU A 204 -17.24 25.60 -5.86
N ASP A 205 -18.17 24.95 -5.19
CA ASP A 205 -17.91 24.31 -3.89
C ASP A 205 -16.98 23.12 -4.02
N ILE A 206 -17.05 22.38 -5.12
CA ILE A 206 -16.14 21.26 -5.41
C ILE A 206 -14.72 21.79 -5.62
N ASP A 207 -14.56 22.85 -6.41
CA ASP A 207 -13.25 23.46 -6.65
C ASP A 207 -12.65 24.02 -5.37
N ARG A 208 -13.45 24.69 -4.54
CA ARG A 208 -13.01 25.20 -3.24
C ARG A 208 -12.50 24.08 -2.33
N VAL A 209 -13.16 22.91 -2.32
CA VAL A 209 -12.67 21.75 -1.54
C VAL A 209 -11.39 21.20 -2.15
N ARG A 210 -11.27 21.06 -3.47
CA ARG A 210 -10.05 20.62 -4.14
C ARG A 210 -8.85 21.47 -3.77
N ASP A 211 -9.02 22.79 -3.86
CA ASP A 211 -7.96 23.78 -3.57
C ASP A 211 -7.56 23.77 -2.09
N ALA A 212 -8.51 23.43 -1.20
CA ALA A 212 -8.27 23.35 0.24
C ALA A 212 -7.61 22.04 0.67
N ILE A 213 -7.59 20.98 -0.17
CA ILE A 213 -6.93 19.72 0.17
C ILE A 213 -5.41 19.93 0.20
N PRO A 214 -4.77 19.79 1.38
CA PRO A 214 -3.34 20.01 1.46
C PRO A 214 -2.56 18.97 0.65
N THR A 215 -1.41 19.36 0.12
CA THR A 215 -0.51 18.50 -0.65
C THR A 215 0.48 17.71 0.22
N ARG A 216 0.50 17.97 1.53
CA ARG A 216 1.44 17.35 2.49
C ARG A 216 0.76 16.21 3.25
N VAL A 217 1.53 15.17 3.54
CA VAL A 217 1.04 13.96 4.24
C VAL A 217 0.63 14.21 5.69
N ALA A 218 1.14 15.25 6.33
CA ALA A 218 0.82 15.60 7.70
C ALA A 218 0.23 17.02 7.80
N ILE A 219 -0.93 17.12 8.44
CA ILE A 219 -1.60 18.39 8.79
C ILE A 219 -1.62 18.56 10.31
N ARG A 220 -1.96 19.75 10.80
CA ARG A 220 -2.02 20.03 12.22
C ARG A 220 -3.47 20.17 12.70
N VAL A 221 -3.74 19.67 13.89
CA VAL A 221 -5.06 19.70 14.53
C VAL A 221 -5.21 21.00 15.30
N ASP A 222 -6.14 21.84 14.90
CA ASP A 222 -6.31 23.21 15.42
C ASP A 222 -6.57 23.26 16.94
N GLU A 223 -7.38 22.33 17.47
CA GLU A 223 -7.66 22.26 18.92
C GLU A 223 -6.40 21.94 19.73
N CYS A 224 -5.55 21.05 19.23
CA CYS A 224 -4.29 20.74 19.85
C CYS A 224 -3.32 21.93 19.77
N LEU A 225 -3.28 22.63 18.63
CA LEU A 225 -2.45 23.84 18.48
C LEU A 225 -2.80 24.90 19.53
N ALA A 226 -4.10 25.13 19.78
CA ALA A 226 -4.58 26.05 20.79
C ALA A 226 -4.14 25.62 22.22
N LYS A 227 -4.26 24.31 22.53
CA LYS A 227 -3.78 23.72 23.80
C LYS A 227 -2.29 23.96 24.00
N CYS A 228 -1.50 23.83 22.94
CA CYS A 228 -0.04 23.92 23.00
C CYS A 228 0.52 25.32 22.81
N GLY A 229 -0.31 26.33 22.64
CA GLY A 229 0.15 27.69 22.36
C GLY A 229 0.91 27.82 21.02
N LEU A 230 0.69 26.89 20.09
CA LEU A 230 1.35 26.83 18.80
C LEU A 230 0.49 27.56 17.74
N GLN A 231 1.16 28.26 16.84
CA GLN A 231 0.47 28.91 15.73
C GLN A 231 0.35 27.95 14.53
N LYS A 232 -0.79 28.02 13.84
CA LYS A 232 -0.98 27.37 12.55
C LYS A 232 0.00 28.02 11.56
N ARG A 233 1.01 27.28 11.10
CA ARG A 233 1.84 27.75 9.98
C ARG A 233 0.97 27.68 8.72
N ALA A 234 0.93 28.78 7.95
CA ALA A 234 0.28 28.77 6.64
C ALA A 234 0.85 27.62 5.80
N VAL A 235 -0.04 26.89 5.17
CA VAL A 235 0.26 25.75 4.28
C VAL A 235 0.78 26.28 2.95
#